data_3070194b0333c29d9794028ea083abdf
#
_entry.id   3070194b0333c29d9794028ea083abdf
#
_cell.length_a   1.000
_cell.length_b   1.000
_cell.length_c   1.000
_cell.angle_alpha   90.00
_cell.angle_beta   90.00
_cell.angle_gamma   90.00
#
_symmetry.space_group_name_H-M   'P 1'
#
loop_
_entity.id
_entity.type
_entity.pdbx_description
1 polymer ?
#
loop_
_entity_poly.entity_id
_entity_poly.type
_entity_poly.pdbx_seq_one_letter_code
_entity_poly.pdbx_strand_id
1 'polypeptide(L)'
;MKVPITTLPRAEALFLTLLRAALHATELDPEPFIGLEDGIWRRVHRLATQHAVPAFVGDRILTLPKEALPNRDMRLMIFSEVELTKRANTYLAKSLRELTELYQRSELDFLLLKGLAISEFYPTPQLRTGGDLDVLFFTDEDYEEA
;
A
#
# COMPACT_ATOMS: atom_id res chain seq x y z
N MET A 1 -20.14 -6.38 -15.03
CA MET A 1 -20.77 -7.52 -14.33
C MET A 1 -20.18 -7.60 -12.92
N LYS A 2 -20.99 -7.41 -11.86
CA LYS A 2 -20.50 -7.55 -10.47
C LYS A 2 -20.57 -9.05 -10.12
N VAL A 3 -19.42 -9.70 -10.00
CA VAL A 3 -19.33 -11.07 -9.44
C VAL A 3 -19.63 -10.97 -7.95
N PRO A 4 -20.62 -11.70 -7.40
CA PRO A 4 -20.86 -11.70 -5.97
C PRO A 4 -19.64 -12.26 -5.23
N ILE A 5 -19.18 -11.60 -4.18
CA ILE A 5 -18.03 -12.05 -3.35
C ILE A 5 -18.25 -13.48 -2.79
N THR A 6 -19.50 -13.84 -2.59
CA THR A 6 -19.91 -15.19 -2.11
C THR A 6 -19.57 -16.34 -3.07
N THR A 7 -19.25 -16.07 -4.33
CA THR A 7 -18.87 -17.10 -5.33
C THR A 7 -17.34 -17.27 -5.45
N LEU A 8 -16.56 -16.46 -4.74
CA LEU A 8 -15.12 -16.55 -4.76
C LEU A 8 -14.60 -17.59 -3.75
N PRO A 9 -13.43 -18.21 -4.01
CA PRO A 9 -12.75 -19.01 -3.00
C PRO A 9 -12.51 -18.18 -1.72
N ARG A 10 -12.47 -18.86 -0.56
CA ARG A 10 -12.47 -18.19 0.76
C ARG A 10 -11.35 -17.16 0.92
N ALA A 11 -10.14 -17.47 0.50
CA ALA A 11 -8.99 -16.58 0.63
C ALA A 11 -9.13 -15.32 -0.23
N GLU A 12 -9.66 -15.45 -1.44
CA GLU A 12 -9.93 -14.36 -2.36
C GLU A 12 -11.02 -13.43 -1.83
N ALA A 13 -12.08 -13.98 -1.25
CA ALA A 13 -13.14 -13.20 -0.61
C ALA A 13 -12.60 -12.39 0.59
N LEU A 14 -11.81 -13.02 1.46
CA LEU A 14 -11.18 -12.38 2.62
C LEU A 14 -10.18 -11.30 2.21
N PHE A 15 -9.36 -11.57 1.18
CA PHE A 15 -8.44 -10.58 0.62
C PHE A 15 -9.19 -9.33 0.13
N LEU A 16 -10.27 -9.51 -0.63
CA LEU A 16 -11.07 -8.38 -1.12
C LEU A 16 -11.78 -7.62 0.01
N THR A 17 -12.21 -8.31 1.05
CA THR A 17 -12.79 -7.69 2.24
C THR A 17 -11.77 -6.79 2.94
N LEU A 18 -10.55 -7.28 3.18
CA LEU A 18 -9.46 -6.52 3.77
C LEU A 18 -9.05 -5.33 2.89
N LEU A 19 -8.87 -5.56 1.59
CA LEU A 19 -8.50 -4.52 0.64
C LEU A 19 -9.57 -3.42 0.57
N ARG A 20 -10.83 -3.79 0.52
CA ARG A 20 -11.95 -2.83 0.51
C ARG A 20 -11.97 -2.01 1.80
N ALA A 21 -11.80 -2.63 2.95
CA ALA A 21 -11.74 -1.92 4.23
C ALA A 21 -10.54 -0.95 4.28
N ALA A 22 -9.38 -1.35 3.71
CA ALA A 22 -8.22 -0.49 3.62
C ALA A 22 -8.45 0.74 2.73
N LEU A 23 -9.05 0.54 1.54
CA LEU A 23 -9.27 1.61 0.56
C LEU A 23 -10.37 2.60 0.97
N HIS A 24 -11.34 2.16 1.75
CA HIS A 24 -12.46 3.00 2.18
C HIS A 24 -12.40 3.41 3.65
N ALA A 25 -11.33 3.06 4.37
CA ALA A 25 -11.17 3.31 5.80
C ALA A 25 -12.37 2.82 6.64
N THR A 26 -12.99 1.70 6.27
CA THR A 26 -14.14 1.13 6.96
C THR A 26 -13.72 0.15 8.04
N GLU A 27 -14.55 -0.02 9.05
CA GLU A 27 -14.37 -1.05 10.06
C GLU A 27 -14.50 -2.45 9.45
N LEU A 28 -13.76 -3.41 10.03
CA LEU A 28 -13.81 -4.82 9.67
C LEU A 28 -14.69 -5.58 10.66
N ASP A 29 -15.59 -6.40 10.13
CA ASP A 29 -16.19 -7.47 10.91
C ASP A 29 -15.13 -8.56 11.13
N PRO A 30 -14.75 -8.86 12.38
CA PRO A 30 -13.71 -9.84 12.66
C PRO A 30 -14.19 -11.31 12.51
N GLU A 31 -15.49 -11.56 12.54
CA GLU A 31 -16.05 -12.90 12.56
C GLU A 31 -15.53 -13.83 11.44
N PRO A 32 -15.45 -13.39 10.16
CA PRO A 32 -14.95 -14.22 9.08
C PRO A 32 -13.48 -14.64 9.22
N PHE A 33 -12.71 -13.97 10.08
CA PHE A 33 -11.27 -14.18 10.29
C PHE A 33 -10.96 -15.06 11.51
N ILE A 34 -11.94 -15.33 12.38
CA ILE A 34 -11.75 -16.13 13.59
C ILE A 34 -11.45 -17.58 13.20
N GLY A 35 -10.36 -18.14 13.77
CA GLY A 35 -10.01 -19.54 13.58
C GLY A 35 -9.58 -19.92 12.17
N LEU A 36 -9.13 -18.97 11.36
CA LEU A 36 -8.62 -19.26 10.02
C LEU A 36 -7.34 -20.09 10.08
N GLU A 37 -7.26 -21.09 9.21
CA GLU A 37 -6.05 -21.87 9.01
C GLU A 37 -4.90 -21.05 8.42
N ASP A 38 -3.67 -21.38 8.78
CA ASP A 38 -2.47 -20.74 8.27
C ASP A 38 -2.36 -20.76 6.75
N GLY A 39 -2.89 -21.80 6.10
CA GLY A 39 -2.91 -21.90 4.64
C GLY A 39 -3.74 -20.79 3.98
N ILE A 40 -4.87 -20.42 4.59
CA ILE A 40 -5.72 -19.32 4.12
C ILE A 40 -5.00 -17.99 4.29
N TRP A 41 -4.38 -17.74 5.46
CA TRP A 41 -3.62 -16.52 5.71
C TRP A 41 -2.45 -16.36 4.73
N ARG A 42 -1.69 -17.44 4.46
CA ARG A 42 -0.62 -17.42 3.44
C ARG A 42 -1.16 -17.11 2.05
N ARG A 43 -2.33 -17.59 1.69
CA ARG A 43 -2.95 -17.29 0.40
C ARG A 43 -3.40 -15.82 0.33
N VAL A 44 -4.02 -15.29 1.38
CA VAL A 44 -4.41 -13.86 1.48
C VAL A 44 -3.17 -12.96 1.32
N HIS A 45 -2.10 -13.25 2.05
CA HIS A 45 -0.85 -12.49 1.95
C HIS A 45 -0.24 -12.56 0.55
N ARG A 46 -0.22 -13.74 -0.07
CA ARG A 46 0.26 -13.92 -1.45
C ARG A 46 -0.55 -13.08 -2.45
N LEU A 47 -1.87 -13.05 -2.32
CA LEU A 47 -2.73 -12.20 -3.15
C LEU A 47 -2.38 -10.72 -2.95
N ALA A 48 -2.22 -10.27 -1.71
CA ALA A 48 -1.83 -8.90 -1.43
C ALA A 48 -0.48 -8.52 -2.07
N THR A 49 0.51 -9.43 -2.02
CA THR A 49 1.81 -9.24 -2.67
C THR A 49 1.70 -9.21 -4.20
N GLN A 50 0.94 -10.14 -4.80
CA GLN A 50 0.72 -10.19 -6.24
C GLN A 50 0.04 -8.94 -6.80
N HIS A 51 -0.81 -8.31 -6.01
CA HIS A 51 -1.52 -7.06 -6.37
C HIS A 51 -0.80 -5.79 -5.89
N ALA A 52 0.43 -5.91 -5.38
CA ALA A 52 1.24 -4.80 -4.88
C ALA A 52 0.55 -3.97 -3.77
N VAL A 53 -0.24 -4.62 -2.92
CA VAL A 53 -0.96 -3.99 -1.79
C VAL A 53 -0.70 -4.68 -0.43
N PRO A 54 0.50 -5.27 -0.18
CA PRO A 54 0.71 -6.05 1.04
C PRO A 54 0.63 -5.19 2.30
N ALA A 55 1.13 -3.95 2.29
CA ALA A 55 1.08 -3.07 3.44
C ALA A 55 -0.35 -2.58 3.74
N PHE A 56 -1.16 -2.29 2.72
CA PHE A 56 -2.57 -1.93 2.92
C PHE A 56 -3.38 -3.05 3.57
N VAL A 57 -3.25 -4.25 3.04
CA VAL A 57 -3.94 -5.44 3.56
C VAL A 57 -3.38 -5.81 4.93
N GLY A 58 -2.05 -5.75 5.09
CA GLY A 58 -1.34 -6.05 6.33
C GLY A 58 -1.75 -5.14 7.48
N ASP A 59 -1.83 -3.84 7.23
CA ASP A 59 -2.27 -2.86 8.23
C ASP A 59 -3.68 -3.20 8.76
N ARG A 60 -4.61 -3.61 7.89
CA ARG A 60 -5.95 -4.05 8.30
C ARG A 60 -5.94 -5.37 9.08
N ILE A 61 -5.12 -6.33 8.68
CA ILE A 61 -4.95 -7.58 9.45
C ILE A 61 -4.50 -7.25 10.88
N LEU A 62 -3.57 -6.34 11.06
CA LEU A 62 -3.03 -5.97 12.37
C LEU A 62 -4.05 -5.25 13.28
N THR A 63 -5.15 -4.72 12.73
CA THR A 63 -6.23 -4.13 13.52
C THR A 63 -7.27 -5.14 14.03
N LEU A 64 -7.21 -6.39 13.57
CA LEU A 64 -8.12 -7.44 14.02
C LEU A 64 -7.92 -7.79 15.50
N PRO A 65 -8.96 -8.21 16.21
CA PRO A 65 -8.84 -8.67 17.58
C PRO A 65 -8.01 -9.98 17.63
N LYS A 66 -7.46 -10.27 18.80
CA LYS A 66 -6.49 -11.37 19.02
C LYS A 66 -6.97 -12.71 18.46
N GLU A 67 -8.26 -13.00 18.59
CA GLU A 67 -8.90 -14.26 18.18
C GLU A 67 -8.99 -14.43 16.65
N ALA A 68 -8.92 -13.29 15.93
CA ALA A 68 -9.02 -13.23 14.48
C ALA A 68 -7.66 -12.98 13.80
N LEU A 69 -6.57 -12.88 14.57
CA LEU A 69 -5.23 -12.65 14.04
C LEU A 69 -4.59 -13.95 13.53
N PRO A 70 -3.73 -13.91 12.50
CA PRO A 70 -2.88 -15.05 12.14
C PRO A 70 -1.89 -15.41 13.25
N ASN A 71 -1.16 -16.51 13.08
CA ASN A 71 -0.12 -16.93 14.01
C ASN A 71 0.98 -15.85 14.19
N ARG A 72 1.81 -16.01 15.24
CA ARG A 72 2.81 -15.02 15.61
C ARG A 72 3.80 -14.69 14.48
N ASP A 73 4.29 -15.70 13.78
CA ASP A 73 5.32 -15.52 12.76
C ASP A 73 4.79 -14.75 11.56
N MET A 74 3.58 -15.06 11.13
CA MET A 74 2.87 -14.33 10.09
C MET A 74 2.61 -12.87 10.50
N ARG A 75 2.21 -12.63 11.77
CA ARG A 75 2.01 -11.26 12.28
C ARG A 75 3.29 -10.44 12.26
N LEU A 76 4.42 -11.04 12.68
CA LEU A 76 5.73 -10.36 12.68
C LEU A 76 6.17 -10.03 11.25
N MET A 77 5.96 -10.94 10.31
CA MET A 77 6.24 -10.72 8.89
C MET A 77 5.41 -9.57 8.34
N ILE A 78 4.09 -9.60 8.55
CA ILE A 78 3.15 -8.55 8.11
C ILE A 78 3.53 -7.20 8.73
N PHE A 79 3.79 -7.16 10.05
CA PHE A 79 4.22 -5.95 10.73
C PHE A 79 5.50 -5.38 10.14
N SER A 80 6.49 -6.23 9.86
CA SER A 80 7.74 -5.81 9.24
C SER A 80 7.52 -5.21 7.84
N GLU A 81 6.68 -5.84 7.01
CA GLU A 81 6.32 -5.31 5.68
C GLU A 81 5.64 -3.93 5.77
N VAL A 82 4.68 -3.78 6.67
CA VAL A 82 3.97 -2.51 6.89
C VAL A 82 4.96 -1.42 7.30
N GLU A 83 5.83 -1.68 8.27
CA GLU A 83 6.80 -0.71 8.75
C GLU A 83 7.89 -0.38 7.71
N LEU A 84 8.36 -1.37 6.96
CA LEU A 84 9.32 -1.13 5.88
C LEU A 84 8.69 -0.26 4.77
N THR A 85 7.45 -0.51 4.41
CA THR A 85 6.72 0.30 3.42
C THR A 85 6.55 1.75 3.90
N LYS A 86 6.16 1.96 5.16
CA LYS A 86 6.05 3.30 5.75
C LYS A 86 7.39 4.04 5.73
N ARG A 87 8.47 3.38 6.10
CA ARG A 87 9.82 3.96 6.10
C ARG A 87 10.28 4.30 4.68
N ALA A 88 10.08 3.41 3.73
CA ALA A 88 10.42 3.64 2.32
C ALA A 88 9.68 4.86 1.76
N ASN A 89 8.38 4.99 2.01
CA ASN A 89 7.58 6.13 1.58
C ASN A 89 7.98 7.43 2.30
N THR A 90 8.37 7.37 3.57
CA THR A 90 8.90 8.53 4.29
C THR A 90 10.22 9.01 3.67
N TYR A 91 11.11 8.07 3.32
CA TYR A 91 12.35 8.39 2.63
C TYR A 91 12.09 8.99 1.24
N LEU A 92 11.18 8.40 0.48
CA LEU A 92 10.81 8.87 -0.86
C LEU A 92 10.21 10.29 -0.82
N ALA A 93 9.35 10.59 0.16
CA ALA A 93 8.79 11.92 0.37
C ALA A 93 9.88 12.95 0.75
N LYS A 94 10.89 12.54 1.53
CA LYS A 94 12.04 13.39 1.83
C LYS A 94 12.87 13.67 0.57
N SER A 95 13.16 12.66 -0.22
CA SER A 95 13.90 12.79 -1.48
C SER A 95 13.18 13.70 -2.47
N LEU A 96 11.85 13.59 -2.58
CA LEU A 96 11.05 14.48 -3.41
C LEU A 96 11.18 15.94 -2.96
N ARG A 97 11.17 16.20 -1.64
CA ARG A 97 11.34 17.55 -1.11
C ARG A 97 12.70 18.13 -1.47
N GLU A 98 13.77 17.34 -1.26
CA GLU A 98 15.14 17.75 -1.60
C GLU A 98 15.27 18.02 -3.10
N LEU A 99 14.69 17.19 -3.95
CA LEU A 99 14.66 17.37 -5.40
C LEU A 99 13.88 18.63 -5.79
N THR A 100 12.71 18.86 -5.18
CA THR A 100 11.91 20.08 -5.42
C THR A 100 12.68 21.34 -5.06
N GLU A 101 13.38 21.35 -3.91
CA GLU A 101 14.20 22.49 -3.50
C GLU A 101 15.37 22.73 -4.46
N LEU A 102 15.99 21.67 -4.99
CA LEU A 102 17.06 21.76 -5.97
C LEU A 102 16.56 22.42 -7.27
N TYR A 103 15.48 21.88 -7.84
CA TYR A 103 14.94 22.40 -9.10
C TYR A 103 14.38 23.81 -8.98
N GLN A 104 13.75 24.15 -7.85
CA GLN A 104 13.31 25.54 -7.59
C GLN A 104 14.48 26.54 -7.56
N ARG A 105 15.64 26.15 -7.02
CA ARG A 105 16.85 27.03 -7.04
C ARG A 105 17.43 27.20 -8.44
N SER A 106 17.22 26.21 -9.31
CA SER A 106 17.63 26.24 -10.71
C SER A 106 16.58 26.86 -11.65
N GLU A 107 15.45 27.34 -11.08
CA GLU A 107 14.31 27.87 -11.83
C GLU A 107 13.68 26.83 -12.80
N LEU A 108 13.85 25.53 -12.50
CA LEU A 108 13.29 24.43 -13.28
C LEU A 108 11.94 24.00 -12.74
N ASP A 109 10.92 24.05 -13.58
CA ASP A 109 9.58 23.55 -13.26
C ASP A 109 9.41 22.11 -13.71
N PHE A 110 8.86 21.27 -12.84
CA PHE A 110 8.55 19.87 -13.15
C PHE A 110 7.19 19.45 -12.63
N LEU A 111 6.65 18.40 -13.22
CA LEU A 111 5.44 17.71 -12.76
C LEU A 111 5.79 16.33 -12.21
N LEU A 112 5.38 16.05 -11.00
CA LEU A 112 5.47 14.70 -10.44
C LEU A 112 4.37 13.81 -11.05
N LEU A 113 4.78 12.76 -11.77
CA LEU A 113 3.89 11.77 -12.35
C LEU A 113 3.66 10.63 -11.36
N LYS A 114 2.44 10.07 -11.34
CA LYS A 114 2.09 8.86 -10.56
C LYS A 114 2.77 8.74 -9.17
N GLY A 115 3.07 7.55 -8.70
CA GLY A 115 3.81 7.33 -7.45
C GLY A 115 3.24 8.10 -6.26
N LEU A 116 4.04 8.98 -5.66
CA LEU A 116 3.66 9.81 -4.52
C LEU A 116 2.51 10.77 -4.83
N ALA A 117 2.43 11.30 -6.06
CA ALA A 117 1.33 12.20 -6.44
C ALA A 117 -0.05 11.52 -6.30
N ILE A 118 -0.13 10.22 -6.65
CA ILE A 118 -1.38 9.45 -6.51
C ILE A 118 -1.61 9.02 -5.07
N SER A 119 -0.56 8.84 -4.25
CA SER A 119 -0.70 8.37 -2.88
C SER A 119 -1.58 9.27 -2.01
N GLU A 120 -1.63 10.56 -2.30
CA GLU A 120 -2.48 11.54 -1.60
C GLU A 120 -3.99 11.21 -1.65
N PHE A 121 -4.42 10.41 -2.63
CA PHE A 121 -5.81 9.95 -2.75
C PHE A 121 -6.14 8.73 -1.90
N TYR A 122 -5.14 8.11 -1.26
CA TYR A 122 -5.35 6.95 -0.40
C TYR A 122 -5.59 7.37 1.07
N PRO A 123 -6.43 6.66 1.82
CA PRO A 123 -6.68 6.98 3.24
C PRO A 123 -5.42 6.99 4.10
N THR A 124 -4.42 6.17 3.73
CA THR A 124 -3.12 6.11 4.38
C THR A 124 -2.03 6.10 3.31
N PRO A 125 -1.58 7.29 2.85
CA PRO A 125 -0.60 7.43 1.76
C PRO A 125 0.67 6.60 1.94
N GLN A 126 1.15 6.48 3.18
CA GLN A 126 2.38 5.78 3.52
C GLN A 126 2.32 4.26 3.30
N LEU A 127 1.13 3.68 3.12
CA LEU A 127 0.96 2.25 2.90
C LEU A 127 0.95 1.86 1.42
N ARG A 128 0.94 2.83 0.51
CA ARG A 128 1.01 2.55 -0.92
C ARG A 128 2.39 2.01 -1.27
N THR A 129 2.43 0.89 -1.99
CA THR A 129 3.70 0.39 -2.54
C THR A 129 4.23 1.41 -3.56
N GLY A 130 5.36 2.02 -3.23
CA GLY A 130 6.07 3.00 -4.06
C GLY A 130 7.49 2.53 -4.32
N GLY A 131 8.20 3.17 -5.24
CA GLY A 131 9.59 2.77 -5.55
C GLY A 131 10.41 3.88 -6.18
N ASP A 132 9.82 4.72 -7.00
CA ASP A 132 10.49 5.72 -7.82
C ASP A 132 9.78 7.08 -7.80
N LEU A 133 10.53 8.10 -8.19
CA LEU A 133 10.04 9.45 -8.47
C LEU A 133 10.08 9.63 -9.99
N ASP A 134 8.91 9.62 -10.61
CA ASP A 134 8.78 9.92 -12.02
C ASP A 134 8.47 11.40 -12.17
N VAL A 135 9.34 12.13 -12.84
CA VAL A 135 9.19 13.56 -13.10
C VAL A 135 9.08 13.83 -14.60
N LEU A 136 8.34 14.84 -14.97
CA LEU A 136 8.20 15.35 -16.33
C LEU A 136 8.58 16.82 -16.33
N PHE A 137 9.52 17.21 -17.18
CA PHE A 137 9.85 18.60 -17.47
C PHE A 137 8.99 19.11 -18.62
N PHE A 138 8.76 20.42 -18.65
CA PHE A 138 7.87 21.04 -19.64
C PHE A 138 8.56 21.33 -20.97
N THR A 139 9.89 21.42 -20.98
CA THR A 139 10.71 21.65 -22.19
C THR A 139 11.86 20.65 -22.25
N ASP A 140 12.40 20.43 -23.46
CA ASP A 140 13.59 19.61 -23.65
C ASP A 140 14.82 20.28 -23.05
N GLU A 141 14.87 21.61 -23.02
CA GLU A 141 15.93 22.42 -22.41
C GLU A 141 15.99 22.19 -20.90
N ASP A 142 14.84 22.21 -20.20
CA ASP A 142 14.74 21.93 -18.76
C ASP A 142 15.18 20.49 -18.44
N TYR A 143 14.90 19.54 -19.33
CA TYR A 143 15.30 18.15 -19.17
C TYR A 143 16.83 17.97 -19.30
N GLU A 144 17.48 18.69 -20.22
CA GLU A 144 18.94 18.64 -20.42
C GLU A 144 19.71 19.34 -19.27
N GLU A 145 19.08 20.33 -18.60
CA GLU A 145 19.69 21.07 -17.49
C GLU A 145 19.55 20.32 -16.13
N ALA A 146 18.54 19.45 -15.97
CA ALA A 146 18.21 18.73 -14.72
C ALA A 146 19.14 17.55 -14.44
#